data_fedf8fe7c0949d56e79c40249a3aa666
#
_entry.id   fedf8fe7c0949d56e79c40249a3aa666
#
_cell.length_a   1.000
_cell.length_b   1.000
_cell.length_c   1.000
_cell.angle_alpha   90.00
_cell.angle_beta   90.00
_cell.angle_gamma   90.00
#
_symmetry.space_group_name_H-M   'P 1'
#
loop_
_entity.id
_entity.type
_entity.pdbx_description
1 polymer ?
#
loop_
_entity_poly.entity_id
_entity_poly.type
_entity_poly.pdbx_seq_one_letter_code
_entity_poly.pdbx_strand_id
1 'polypeptide(L)'
;MSIRNIVGNVPEPDELYGRSELIEHLWRQLAGNNILLLAPRRFGKSGVMRHLLERPKPDFLPIYLDLMDVDSPAEFAVRLTGGLLAQSQLRSVLHAAKNLPGTLKRFVTETFDAVEFEGVKVELRKSIEAHWRETMRHLVLELDKADCTILFLLDEFPVMLTQMAEKGDDETARDFMAWFSSARFQGKDTLRRHRFVIAGSIGIDAILRRINPPDKLRDFERLPVGAIAEDTALRLAADLTTTHALEIAEPLQKSCLDLIGPRVPYFIHLFFSQLAQLRPDERQPVTDDVLRRVYEQQVLGRACKHYFDHYRDRLTRYGKPLERAAMAVLRAVSDAPLGRVSGSALYDTYRRARGRNASEAEFDELVADLECDWYLSLDPQTNEYFFMVNVMRDWWRRWYGIARRRQTTARGE
;
A
#
# COMPACT_ATOMS: atom_id res chain seq x y z
N MET A 1 1.91 -24.39 16.44
CA MET A 1 1.44 -24.92 15.13
C MET A 1 2.46 -24.59 14.06
N SER A 2 2.65 -25.45 13.05
CA SER A 2 3.51 -25.07 11.92
C SER A 2 2.74 -24.05 11.08
N ILE A 3 3.34 -22.88 10.86
CA ILE A 3 2.79 -21.82 10.03
C ILE A 3 3.60 -21.70 8.73
N ARG A 4 2.97 -21.24 7.65
CA ARG A 4 3.70 -20.99 6.42
C ARG A 4 4.53 -19.70 6.54
N ASN A 5 5.81 -19.76 6.15
CA ASN A 5 6.63 -18.56 6.07
C ASN A 5 6.37 -17.84 4.74
N ILE A 6 5.76 -16.66 4.81
CA ILE A 6 5.27 -15.94 3.64
C ILE A 6 6.13 -14.70 3.40
N VAL A 7 6.96 -14.77 2.36
CA VAL A 7 7.76 -13.62 1.90
C VAL A 7 7.33 -13.28 0.47
N GLY A 8 6.72 -12.14 0.28
CA GLY A 8 6.39 -11.64 -1.06
C GLY A 8 4.97 -11.89 -1.55
N ASN A 9 4.30 -12.92 -1.10
CA ASN A 9 2.92 -13.23 -1.44
C ASN A 9 1.92 -12.57 -0.48
N VAL A 10 0.65 -12.49 -0.90
CA VAL A 10 -0.45 -12.08 -0.03
C VAL A 10 -0.83 -13.27 0.85
N PRO A 11 -0.89 -13.11 2.19
CA PRO A 11 -1.32 -14.19 3.08
C PRO A 11 -2.80 -14.54 2.87
N GLU A 12 -3.13 -15.80 3.07
CA GLU A 12 -4.53 -16.24 3.19
C GLU A 12 -5.15 -15.68 4.49
N PRO A 13 -6.50 -15.59 4.61
CA PRO A 13 -7.13 -15.05 5.81
C PRO A 13 -6.69 -15.70 7.13
N ASP A 14 -6.43 -17.01 7.13
CA ASP A 14 -5.96 -17.74 8.32
C ASP A 14 -4.47 -17.52 8.63
N GLU A 15 -3.71 -17.02 7.66
CA GLU A 15 -2.29 -16.70 7.78
C GLU A 15 -2.04 -15.23 8.16
N LEU A 16 -3.11 -14.46 8.32
CA LEU A 16 -3.03 -13.02 8.58
C LEU A 16 -2.75 -12.75 10.07
N TYR A 17 -1.49 -12.88 10.45
CA TYR A 17 -1.04 -12.84 11.83
C TYR A 17 -1.23 -11.47 12.47
N GLY A 18 -1.86 -11.45 13.68
CA GLY A 18 -1.98 -10.24 14.51
C GLY A 18 -2.85 -9.13 13.93
N ARG A 19 -3.84 -9.44 13.07
CA ARG A 19 -4.72 -8.46 12.43
C ARG A 19 -6.18 -8.54 12.88
N SER A 20 -6.53 -9.42 13.80
CA SER A 20 -7.92 -9.63 14.22
C SER A 20 -8.55 -8.34 14.77
N GLU A 21 -7.87 -7.62 15.67
CA GLU A 21 -8.35 -6.36 16.23
C GLU A 21 -8.55 -5.27 15.18
N LEU A 22 -7.61 -5.16 14.23
CA LEU A 22 -7.71 -4.24 13.10
C LEU A 22 -8.92 -4.57 12.23
N ILE A 23 -9.15 -5.85 11.92
CA ILE A 23 -10.27 -6.30 11.10
C ILE A 23 -11.60 -6.06 11.81
N GLU A 24 -11.68 -6.33 13.11
CA GLU A 24 -12.87 -6.01 13.90
C GLU A 24 -13.14 -4.51 13.96
N HIS A 25 -12.10 -3.70 14.10
CA HIS A 25 -12.21 -2.25 14.06
C HIS A 25 -12.71 -1.77 12.69
N LEU A 26 -12.16 -2.31 11.59
CA LEU A 26 -12.62 -2.04 10.23
C LEU A 26 -14.12 -2.31 10.07
N TRP A 27 -14.60 -3.46 10.51
CA TRP A 27 -16.01 -3.80 10.41
C TRP A 27 -16.91 -2.88 11.22
N ARG A 28 -16.45 -2.42 12.39
CA ARG A 28 -17.19 -1.43 13.18
C ARG A 28 -17.29 -0.09 12.44
N GLN A 29 -16.20 0.36 11.84
CA GLN A 29 -16.16 1.62 11.08
C GLN A 29 -17.01 1.54 9.80
N LEU A 30 -16.98 0.43 9.08
CA LEU A 30 -17.75 0.20 7.84
C LEU A 30 -19.26 0.23 8.06
N ALA A 31 -19.75 0.13 9.28
CA ALA A 31 -21.17 0.35 9.57
C ALA A 31 -21.65 1.76 9.19
N GLY A 32 -20.79 2.77 9.26
CA GLY A 32 -21.14 4.17 8.99
C GLY A 32 -20.19 4.92 8.04
N ASN A 33 -18.95 4.48 7.89
CA ASN A 33 -17.88 5.25 7.26
C ASN A 33 -17.27 4.52 6.05
N ASN A 34 -16.68 5.28 5.15
CA ASN A 34 -15.73 4.80 4.16
C ASN A 34 -14.32 4.77 4.78
N ILE A 35 -13.46 3.88 4.33
CA ILE A 35 -12.14 3.66 4.94
C ILE A 35 -11.01 3.89 3.94
N LEU A 36 -9.99 4.64 4.35
CA LEU A 36 -8.72 4.76 3.66
C LEU A 36 -7.65 4.00 4.45
N LEU A 37 -7.23 2.84 3.93
CA LEU A 37 -6.16 2.03 4.52
C LEU A 37 -4.80 2.61 4.17
N LEU A 38 -4.10 3.13 5.17
CA LEU A 38 -2.80 3.75 5.01
C LEU A 38 -1.69 2.82 5.50
N ALA A 39 -0.80 2.44 4.62
CA ALA A 39 0.46 1.82 4.99
C ALA A 39 1.39 1.68 3.78
N PRO A 40 2.70 1.55 4.01
CA PRO A 40 3.64 1.19 2.97
C PRO A 40 3.32 -0.16 2.33
N ARG A 41 4.00 -0.45 1.24
CA ARG A 41 4.01 -1.80 0.66
C ARG A 41 4.54 -2.81 1.69
N ARG A 42 4.01 -4.03 1.68
CA ARG A 42 4.43 -5.12 2.59
C ARG A 42 3.93 -5.03 4.03
N PHE A 43 3.07 -4.07 4.36
CA PHE A 43 2.46 -3.96 5.69
C PHE A 43 1.17 -4.77 5.85
N GLY A 44 0.71 -5.44 4.80
CA GLY A 44 -0.42 -6.38 4.87
C GLY A 44 -1.78 -5.81 4.47
N LYS A 45 -1.85 -4.64 3.80
CA LYS A 45 -3.13 -4.06 3.32
C LYS A 45 -3.93 -5.04 2.46
N SER A 46 -3.31 -5.59 1.42
CA SER A 46 -3.98 -6.53 0.51
C SER A 46 -4.44 -7.80 1.24
N GLY A 47 -3.70 -8.26 2.27
CA GLY A 47 -4.14 -9.37 3.12
C GLY A 47 -5.40 -9.02 3.92
N VAL A 48 -5.46 -7.80 4.48
CA VAL A 48 -6.67 -7.31 5.17
C VAL A 48 -7.84 -7.22 4.20
N MET A 49 -7.64 -6.65 3.01
CA MET A 49 -8.70 -6.55 1.99
C MET A 49 -9.17 -7.94 1.52
N ARG A 50 -8.25 -8.87 1.35
CA ARG A 50 -8.57 -10.27 1.04
C ARG A 50 -9.41 -10.92 2.13
N HIS A 51 -9.08 -10.67 3.40
CA HIS A 51 -9.89 -11.15 4.52
C HIS A 51 -11.33 -10.58 4.47
N LEU A 52 -11.50 -9.28 4.19
CA LEU A 52 -12.83 -8.69 4.04
C LEU A 52 -13.59 -9.29 2.85
N LEU A 53 -12.89 -9.64 1.76
CA LEU A 53 -13.46 -10.28 0.58
C LEU A 53 -13.94 -11.70 0.86
N GLU A 54 -13.12 -12.52 1.50
CA GLU A 54 -13.38 -13.96 1.68
C GLU A 54 -14.23 -14.28 2.92
N ARG A 55 -14.26 -13.34 3.90
CA ARG A 55 -15.02 -13.49 5.16
C ARG A 55 -15.87 -12.24 5.44
N PRO A 56 -16.81 -11.91 4.54
CA PRO A 56 -17.66 -10.74 4.71
C PRO A 56 -18.65 -10.93 5.87
N LYS A 57 -19.06 -9.82 6.48
CA LYS A 57 -20.25 -9.83 7.34
C LYS A 57 -21.53 -10.00 6.49
N PRO A 58 -22.60 -10.61 7.05
CA PRO A 58 -23.81 -10.97 6.30
C PRO A 58 -24.46 -9.85 5.49
N ASP A 59 -24.38 -8.60 5.97
CA ASP A 59 -25.00 -7.45 5.33
C ASP A 59 -24.18 -6.86 4.17
N PHE A 60 -22.96 -7.38 3.94
CA PHE A 60 -22.03 -6.85 2.96
C PHE A 60 -21.77 -7.81 1.81
N LEU A 61 -21.78 -7.27 0.59
CA LEU A 61 -21.33 -7.96 -0.62
C LEU A 61 -20.01 -7.31 -1.10
N PRO A 62 -18.85 -7.90 -0.81
CA PRO A 62 -17.57 -7.31 -1.19
C PRO A 62 -17.26 -7.52 -2.67
N ILE A 63 -16.66 -6.49 -3.28
CA ILE A 63 -16.11 -6.49 -4.64
C ILE A 63 -14.71 -5.96 -4.58
N TYR A 64 -13.74 -6.78 -4.95
CA TYR A 64 -12.34 -6.40 -4.99
C TYR A 64 -11.94 -5.96 -6.41
N LEU A 65 -11.31 -4.79 -6.49
CA LEU A 65 -10.75 -4.25 -7.72
C LEU A 65 -9.28 -3.89 -7.49
N ASP A 66 -8.40 -4.59 -8.21
CA ASP A 66 -7.01 -4.17 -8.36
C ASP A 66 -6.95 -3.09 -9.44
N LEU A 67 -6.50 -1.90 -9.07
CA LEU A 67 -6.47 -0.72 -9.92
C LEU A 67 -5.06 -0.37 -10.40
N MET A 68 -4.08 -1.29 -10.23
CA MET A 68 -2.68 -1.04 -10.57
C MET A 68 -2.49 -0.70 -12.04
N ASP A 69 -3.25 -1.33 -12.95
CA ASP A 69 -3.10 -1.15 -14.40
C ASP A 69 -4.15 -0.21 -14.99
N VAL A 70 -4.99 0.40 -14.16
CA VAL A 70 -6.06 1.30 -14.61
C VAL A 70 -5.50 2.71 -14.84
N ASP A 71 -5.62 3.22 -16.06
CA ASP A 71 -5.02 4.48 -16.50
C ASP A 71 -6.01 5.52 -17.03
N SER A 72 -7.29 5.19 -17.05
CA SER A 72 -8.34 6.07 -17.53
C SER A 72 -9.68 5.81 -16.82
N PRO A 73 -10.58 6.80 -16.79
CA PRO A 73 -11.94 6.61 -16.26
C PRO A 73 -12.73 5.53 -17.00
N ALA A 74 -12.50 5.35 -18.29
CA ALA A 74 -13.14 4.29 -19.08
C ALA A 74 -12.67 2.90 -18.63
N GLU A 75 -11.36 2.72 -18.42
CA GLU A 75 -10.81 1.47 -17.91
C GLU A 75 -11.34 1.15 -16.49
N PHE A 76 -11.45 2.18 -15.63
CA PHE A 76 -12.10 2.00 -14.32
C PHE A 76 -13.53 1.50 -14.46
N ALA A 77 -14.33 2.09 -15.38
CA ALA A 77 -15.70 1.66 -15.62
C ALA A 77 -15.77 0.21 -16.10
N VAL A 78 -14.86 -0.20 -16.99
CA VAL A 78 -14.75 -1.60 -17.45
C VAL A 78 -14.41 -2.53 -16.30
N ARG A 79 -13.39 -2.17 -15.50
CA ARG A 79 -12.94 -2.97 -14.35
C ARG A 79 -14.04 -3.14 -13.31
N LEU A 80 -14.75 -2.04 -13.00
CA LEU A 80 -15.87 -2.07 -12.08
C LEU A 80 -17.01 -2.96 -12.60
N THR A 81 -17.39 -2.80 -13.88
CA THR A 81 -18.43 -3.62 -14.48
C THR A 81 -18.09 -5.11 -14.42
N GLY A 82 -16.87 -5.48 -14.73
CA GLY A 82 -16.39 -6.87 -14.61
C GLY A 82 -16.50 -7.42 -13.19
N GLY A 83 -16.04 -6.65 -12.19
CA GLY A 83 -16.15 -7.01 -10.80
C GLY A 83 -17.61 -7.21 -10.32
N LEU A 84 -18.52 -6.36 -10.82
CA LEU A 84 -19.95 -6.49 -10.53
C LEU A 84 -20.55 -7.75 -11.17
N LEU A 85 -20.22 -8.04 -12.42
CA LEU A 85 -20.71 -9.22 -13.14
C LEU A 85 -20.19 -10.54 -12.58
N ALA A 86 -19.04 -10.52 -11.93
CA ALA A 86 -18.51 -11.70 -11.22
C ALA A 86 -19.41 -12.12 -10.04
N GLN A 87 -20.20 -11.20 -9.48
CA GLN A 87 -21.12 -11.46 -8.39
C GLN A 87 -22.50 -11.85 -8.91
N SER A 88 -22.95 -13.09 -8.65
CA SER A 88 -24.22 -13.61 -9.18
C SER A 88 -25.46 -12.73 -8.85
N GLN A 89 -25.51 -12.21 -7.62
CA GLN A 89 -26.60 -11.32 -7.16
C GLN A 89 -26.64 -10.03 -7.96
N LEU A 90 -25.51 -9.37 -8.22
CA LEU A 90 -25.43 -8.13 -8.97
C LEU A 90 -25.58 -8.35 -10.47
N ARG A 91 -25.14 -9.50 -10.98
CA ARG A 91 -25.38 -9.90 -12.36
C ARG A 91 -26.88 -9.91 -12.66
N SER A 92 -27.70 -10.49 -11.77
CA SER A 92 -29.16 -10.51 -11.93
C SER A 92 -29.76 -9.09 -11.96
N VAL A 93 -29.27 -8.19 -11.10
CA VAL A 93 -29.70 -6.78 -11.08
C VAL A 93 -29.34 -6.09 -12.39
N LEU A 94 -28.12 -6.28 -12.88
CA LEU A 94 -27.66 -5.65 -14.12
C LEU A 94 -28.35 -6.23 -15.37
N HIS A 95 -28.64 -7.51 -15.41
CA HIS A 95 -29.42 -8.14 -16.50
C HIS A 95 -30.85 -7.63 -16.54
N ALA A 96 -31.47 -7.36 -15.39
CA ALA A 96 -32.82 -6.82 -15.30
C ALA A 96 -32.87 -5.31 -15.60
N ALA A 97 -31.74 -4.63 -15.68
CA ALA A 97 -31.65 -3.19 -15.89
C ALA A 97 -32.14 -2.77 -17.27
N LYS A 98 -33.19 -1.94 -17.31
CA LYS A 98 -33.81 -1.45 -18.57
C LYS A 98 -33.06 -0.26 -19.17
N ASN A 99 -32.37 0.53 -18.34
CA ASN A 99 -31.82 1.84 -18.69
C ASN A 99 -30.30 1.84 -18.89
N LEU A 100 -29.65 0.68 -19.03
CA LEU A 100 -28.22 0.63 -19.35
C LEU A 100 -27.99 1.13 -20.79
N PRO A 101 -26.92 1.92 -21.02
CA PRO A 101 -26.48 2.26 -22.37
C PRO A 101 -26.32 1.02 -23.24
N GLY A 102 -26.66 1.12 -24.54
CA GLY A 102 -26.73 -0.04 -25.44
C GLY A 102 -25.42 -0.89 -25.46
N THR A 103 -24.27 -0.25 -25.43
CA THR A 103 -22.97 -0.92 -25.35
C THR A 103 -22.77 -1.66 -24.03
N LEU A 104 -23.12 -1.04 -22.90
CA LEU A 104 -23.02 -1.69 -21.58
C LEU A 104 -24.07 -2.80 -21.46
N LYS A 105 -25.28 -2.60 -21.98
CA LYS A 105 -26.33 -3.62 -22.00
C LYS A 105 -25.90 -4.85 -22.81
N ARG A 106 -25.38 -4.64 -24.04
CA ARG A 106 -24.83 -5.72 -24.85
C ARG A 106 -23.74 -6.48 -24.11
N PHE A 107 -22.79 -5.76 -23.50
CA PHE A 107 -21.72 -6.35 -22.73
C PHE A 107 -22.25 -7.18 -21.54
N VAL A 108 -23.19 -6.64 -20.75
CA VAL A 108 -23.83 -7.36 -19.63
C VAL A 108 -24.54 -8.63 -20.10
N THR A 109 -25.17 -8.61 -21.28
CA THR A 109 -25.94 -9.75 -21.81
C THR A 109 -25.09 -10.79 -22.49
N GLU A 110 -23.96 -10.41 -23.12
CA GLU A 110 -23.09 -11.29 -23.88
C GLU A 110 -21.94 -11.89 -23.04
N THR A 111 -21.62 -11.31 -21.87
CA THR A 111 -20.53 -11.78 -21.02
C THR A 111 -21.01 -12.80 -19.99
N PHE A 112 -20.74 -14.08 -20.22
CA PHE A 112 -21.10 -15.17 -19.32
C PHE A 112 -19.93 -15.66 -18.46
N ASP A 113 -18.69 -15.49 -18.93
CA ASP A 113 -17.47 -15.99 -18.29
C ASP A 113 -16.37 -14.92 -18.22
N ALA A 114 -15.45 -15.09 -17.24
CA ALA A 114 -14.30 -14.21 -17.06
C ALA A 114 -13.36 -14.20 -18.30
N VAL A 115 -13.28 -15.30 -19.05
CA VAL A 115 -12.48 -15.41 -20.27
C VAL A 115 -13.10 -14.60 -21.42
N GLU A 116 -14.42 -14.61 -21.54
CA GLU A 116 -15.16 -13.79 -22.52
C GLU A 116 -15.01 -12.31 -22.19
N PHE A 117 -14.99 -11.96 -20.89
CA PHE A 117 -14.77 -10.59 -20.42
C PHE A 117 -13.47 -9.99 -20.94
N GLU A 118 -12.35 -10.70 -20.84
CA GLU A 118 -11.04 -10.21 -21.33
C GLU A 118 -11.05 -9.97 -22.85
N GLY A 119 -11.73 -10.80 -23.63
CA GLY A 119 -11.86 -10.62 -25.08
C GLY A 119 -12.65 -9.36 -25.49
N VAL A 120 -13.71 -9.02 -24.76
CA VAL A 120 -14.62 -7.89 -25.05
C VAL A 120 -14.16 -6.59 -24.40
N LYS A 121 -13.27 -6.66 -23.42
CA LYS A 121 -12.77 -5.53 -22.63
C LYS A 121 -12.28 -4.35 -23.47
N VAL A 122 -11.52 -4.61 -24.54
CA VAL A 122 -10.94 -3.56 -25.39
C VAL A 122 -12.02 -2.82 -26.19
N GLU A 123 -13.02 -3.53 -26.71
CA GLU A 123 -14.14 -2.92 -27.43
C GLU A 123 -14.99 -2.09 -26.49
N LEU A 124 -15.30 -2.62 -25.32
CA LEU A 124 -16.07 -1.91 -24.29
C LEU A 124 -15.36 -0.62 -23.88
N ARG A 125 -14.05 -0.67 -23.61
CA ARG A 125 -13.24 0.50 -23.26
C ARG A 125 -13.40 1.60 -24.30
N LYS A 126 -13.18 1.29 -25.58
CA LYS A 126 -13.32 2.25 -26.69
C LYS A 126 -14.71 2.84 -26.78
N SER A 127 -15.75 2.02 -26.57
CA SER A 127 -17.14 2.45 -26.71
C SER A 127 -17.59 3.40 -25.60
N ILE A 128 -17.03 3.30 -24.41
CA ILE A 128 -17.39 4.15 -23.26
C ILE A 128 -16.42 5.32 -23.04
N GLU A 129 -15.28 5.37 -23.75
CA GLU A 129 -14.24 6.39 -23.52
C GLU A 129 -14.78 7.82 -23.61
N ALA A 130 -15.60 8.12 -24.60
CA ALA A 130 -16.23 9.42 -24.80
C ALA A 130 -17.40 9.72 -23.84
N HIS A 131 -18.02 8.67 -23.26
CA HIS A 131 -19.26 8.77 -22.48
C HIS A 131 -19.17 8.09 -21.11
N TRP A 132 -17.97 7.94 -20.56
CA TRP A 132 -17.74 7.18 -19.34
C TRP A 132 -18.57 7.68 -18.15
N ARG A 133 -18.76 9.01 -18.01
CA ARG A 133 -19.58 9.59 -16.92
C ARG A 133 -21.05 9.15 -17.02
N GLU A 134 -21.61 9.15 -18.22
CA GLU A 134 -22.99 8.70 -18.44
C GLU A 134 -23.12 7.20 -18.14
N THR A 135 -22.19 6.40 -18.64
CA THR A 135 -22.14 4.96 -18.38
C THR A 135 -22.08 4.67 -16.88
N MET A 136 -21.19 5.36 -16.17
CA MET A 136 -21.02 5.19 -14.73
C MET A 136 -22.25 5.69 -13.95
N ARG A 137 -22.91 6.78 -14.39
CA ARG A 137 -24.15 7.24 -13.78
C ARG A 137 -25.26 6.19 -13.87
N HIS A 138 -25.44 5.58 -15.03
CA HIS A 138 -26.44 4.51 -15.20
C HIS A 138 -26.10 3.29 -14.34
N LEU A 139 -24.83 2.93 -14.24
CA LEU A 139 -24.39 1.82 -13.39
C LEU A 139 -24.70 2.09 -11.91
N VAL A 140 -24.40 3.29 -11.42
CA VAL A 140 -24.71 3.70 -10.03
C VAL A 140 -26.21 3.61 -9.75
N LEU A 141 -27.06 4.08 -10.68
CA LEU A 141 -28.52 3.99 -10.56
C LEU A 141 -29.03 2.55 -10.42
N GLU A 142 -28.42 1.61 -11.13
CA GLU A 142 -28.81 0.21 -11.02
C GLU A 142 -28.31 -0.43 -9.73
N LEU A 143 -27.10 -0.07 -9.28
CA LEU A 143 -26.56 -0.56 -8.02
C LEU A 143 -27.36 -0.10 -6.79
N ASP A 144 -27.95 1.08 -6.83
CA ASP A 144 -28.80 1.58 -5.74
C ASP A 144 -30.05 0.71 -5.52
N LYS A 145 -30.45 -0.10 -6.52
CA LYS A 145 -31.57 -1.06 -6.42
C LYS A 145 -31.19 -2.40 -5.79
N ALA A 146 -29.93 -2.67 -5.55
CA ALA A 146 -29.51 -3.93 -4.94
C ALA A 146 -29.97 -4.02 -3.48
N ASP A 147 -30.40 -5.19 -3.01
CA ASP A 147 -30.92 -5.38 -1.65
C ASP A 147 -29.82 -5.57 -0.58
N CYS A 148 -28.57 -5.36 -0.94
CA CYS A 148 -27.41 -5.53 -0.05
C CYS A 148 -26.53 -4.28 -0.05
N THR A 149 -25.70 -4.14 0.98
CA THR A 149 -24.63 -3.14 1.01
C THR A 149 -23.43 -3.67 0.23
N ILE A 150 -23.11 -3.07 -0.91
CA ILE A 150 -21.90 -3.40 -1.65
C ILE A 150 -20.71 -2.78 -0.92
N LEU A 151 -19.66 -3.58 -0.72
CA LEU A 151 -18.39 -3.16 -0.16
C LEU A 151 -17.33 -3.13 -1.28
N PHE A 152 -17.01 -1.93 -1.77
CA PHE A 152 -15.98 -1.74 -2.79
C PHE A 152 -14.60 -1.75 -2.14
N LEU A 153 -13.79 -2.75 -2.47
CA LEU A 153 -12.40 -2.90 -2.05
C LEU A 153 -11.50 -2.46 -3.20
N LEU A 154 -11.02 -1.19 -3.16
CA LEU A 154 -10.26 -0.55 -4.22
C LEU A 154 -8.78 -0.54 -3.86
N ASP A 155 -8.00 -1.50 -4.37
CA ASP A 155 -6.56 -1.57 -4.13
C ASP A 155 -5.76 -0.77 -5.15
N GLU A 156 -4.63 -0.22 -4.75
CA GLU A 156 -3.73 0.64 -5.54
C GLU A 156 -4.40 1.87 -6.18
N PHE A 157 -5.42 2.42 -5.52
CA PHE A 157 -6.17 3.60 -5.98
C PHE A 157 -5.29 4.84 -6.25
N PRO A 158 -4.26 5.18 -5.42
CA PRO A 158 -3.35 6.28 -5.72
C PRO A 158 -2.52 6.06 -6.99
N VAL A 159 -2.17 4.80 -7.29
CA VAL A 159 -1.45 4.44 -8.51
C VAL A 159 -2.31 4.72 -9.74
N MET A 160 -3.57 4.31 -9.70
CA MET A 160 -4.55 4.62 -10.74
C MET A 160 -4.66 6.12 -11.00
N LEU A 161 -4.83 6.94 -9.96
CA LEU A 161 -4.91 8.40 -10.13
C LEU A 161 -3.64 8.99 -10.75
N THR A 162 -2.47 8.48 -10.32
CA THR A 162 -1.19 8.92 -10.87
C THR A 162 -1.09 8.57 -12.36
N GLN A 163 -1.48 7.36 -12.74
CA GLN A 163 -1.48 6.94 -14.15
C GLN A 163 -2.46 7.73 -15.01
N MET A 164 -3.67 8.02 -14.48
CA MET A 164 -4.61 8.91 -15.16
C MET A 164 -4.02 10.29 -15.43
N ALA A 165 -3.30 10.86 -14.45
CA ALA A 165 -2.66 12.16 -14.58
C ALA A 165 -1.42 12.15 -15.50
N GLU A 166 -0.72 11.02 -15.61
CA GLU A 166 0.48 10.89 -16.46
C GLU A 166 0.17 10.56 -17.90
N LYS A 167 -0.85 9.72 -18.16
CA LYS A 167 -1.24 9.29 -19.51
C LYS A 167 -2.31 10.16 -20.16
N GLY A 168 -3.21 10.71 -19.35
CA GLY A 168 -4.15 11.76 -19.74
C GLY A 168 -3.55 13.13 -19.40
N ASP A 169 -4.10 13.76 -18.37
CA ASP A 169 -3.60 14.98 -17.75
C ASP A 169 -4.14 15.09 -16.31
N ASP A 170 -3.69 16.09 -15.58
CA ASP A 170 -4.17 16.34 -14.21
C ASP A 170 -5.69 16.66 -14.20
N GLU A 171 -6.25 17.18 -15.28
CA GLU A 171 -7.67 17.47 -15.41
C GLU A 171 -8.49 16.16 -15.49
N THR A 172 -8.05 15.18 -16.25
CA THR A 172 -8.68 13.85 -16.34
C THR A 172 -8.80 13.18 -14.96
N ALA A 173 -7.70 13.18 -14.19
CA ALA A 173 -7.70 12.64 -12.83
C ALA A 173 -8.58 13.46 -11.87
N ARG A 174 -8.58 14.78 -11.99
CA ARG A 174 -9.45 15.70 -11.22
C ARG A 174 -10.92 15.45 -11.52
N ASP A 175 -11.25 15.31 -12.79
CA ASP A 175 -12.60 15.04 -13.28
C ASP A 175 -13.15 13.70 -12.80
N PHE A 176 -12.28 12.68 -12.79
CA PHE A 176 -12.64 11.38 -12.22
C PHE A 176 -12.93 11.50 -10.71
N MET A 177 -12.11 12.22 -9.96
CA MET A 177 -12.31 12.44 -8.54
C MET A 177 -13.58 13.26 -8.25
N ALA A 178 -13.89 14.25 -9.07
CA ALA A 178 -15.15 15.02 -8.96
C ALA A 178 -16.37 14.11 -9.15
N TRP A 179 -16.33 13.26 -10.17
CA TRP A 179 -17.37 12.24 -10.38
C TRP A 179 -17.45 11.25 -9.20
N PHE A 180 -16.29 10.73 -8.74
CA PHE A 180 -16.23 9.76 -7.65
C PHE A 180 -16.81 10.33 -6.34
N SER A 181 -16.55 11.60 -6.04
CA SER A 181 -17.17 12.31 -4.93
C SER A 181 -18.70 12.44 -5.13
N SER A 182 -19.13 12.93 -6.31
CA SER A 182 -20.54 13.11 -6.63
C SER A 182 -21.32 11.79 -6.52
N ALA A 183 -20.77 10.69 -7.00
CA ALA A 183 -21.40 9.36 -6.92
C ALA A 183 -21.63 8.91 -5.48
N ARG A 184 -20.83 9.36 -4.50
CA ARG A 184 -21.00 9.02 -3.08
C ARG A 184 -21.99 9.92 -2.35
N PHE A 185 -22.14 11.20 -2.74
CA PHE A 185 -22.81 12.20 -1.90
C PHE A 185 -24.04 12.86 -2.50
N GLN A 186 -24.13 13.04 -3.82
CA GLN A 186 -25.09 13.93 -4.44
C GLN A 186 -26.31 13.19 -5.02
N GLY A 187 -27.50 13.55 -4.52
CA GLY A 187 -28.77 13.15 -5.10
C GLY A 187 -29.44 11.94 -4.44
N LYS A 188 -30.58 11.52 -5.04
CA LYS A 188 -31.33 10.34 -4.60
C LYS A 188 -30.69 9.03 -5.10
N ASP A 189 -29.95 9.11 -6.21
CA ASP A 189 -29.37 7.99 -6.93
C ASP A 189 -27.87 7.98 -6.71
N THR A 190 -27.43 7.53 -5.54
CA THR A 190 -26.02 7.56 -5.14
C THR A 190 -25.60 6.24 -4.51
N LEU A 191 -24.30 6.00 -4.49
CA LEU A 191 -23.69 4.88 -3.77
C LEU A 191 -23.64 5.09 -2.23
N ARG A 192 -24.42 6.02 -1.68
CA ARG A 192 -24.38 6.42 -0.26
C ARG A 192 -24.62 5.28 0.72
N ARG A 193 -25.44 4.30 0.33
CA ARG A 193 -25.69 3.10 1.15
C ARG A 193 -24.55 2.08 1.08
N HIS A 194 -23.69 2.18 0.07
CA HIS A 194 -22.56 1.30 -0.12
C HIS A 194 -21.33 1.83 0.64
N ARG A 195 -20.29 1.01 0.76
CA ARG A 195 -19.08 1.35 1.49
C ARG A 195 -17.85 1.15 0.62
N PHE A 196 -16.83 1.95 0.89
CA PHE A 196 -15.58 1.93 0.18
C PHE A 196 -14.43 1.70 1.14
N VAL A 197 -13.57 0.76 0.82
CA VAL A 197 -12.23 0.63 1.40
C VAL A 197 -11.25 0.92 0.28
N ILE A 198 -10.58 2.05 0.38
CA ILE A 198 -9.51 2.42 -0.54
C ILE A 198 -8.19 2.02 0.10
N ALA A 199 -7.36 1.31 -0.64
CA ALA A 199 -5.99 1.04 -0.24
C ALA A 199 -5.03 1.53 -1.33
N GLY A 200 -3.85 1.84 -0.89
CA GLY A 200 -2.75 2.19 -1.77
C GLY A 200 -1.46 2.23 -0.99
N SER A 201 -0.43 1.92 -1.73
CA SER A 201 0.85 1.73 -1.09
C SER A 201 1.52 3.02 -0.68
N ILE A 202 0.96 4.22 -0.95
CA ILE A 202 1.55 5.50 -0.57
C ILE A 202 1.23 6.57 -1.65
N GLY A 203 1.35 7.84 -1.28
CA GLY A 203 1.26 8.95 -2.22
C GLY A 203 -0.17 9.45 -2.48
N ILE A 204 -1.17 9.00 -1.72
CA ILE A 204 -2.54 9.50 -1.92
C ILE A 204 -2.62 11.00 -1.67
N ASP A 205 -1.98 11.51 -0.62
CA ASP A 205 -1.99 12.93 -0.31
C ASP A 205 -1.20 13.75 -1.33
N ALA A 206 -0.07 13.22 -1.82
CA ALA A 206 0.73 13.86 -2.86
C ALA A 206 -0.04 13.99 -4.18
N ILE A 207 -0.67 12.90 -4.66
CA ILE A 207 -1.47 12.96 -5.89
C ILE A 207 -2.71 13.86 -5.72
N LEU A 208 -3.39 13.81 -4.57
CA LEU A 208 -4.53 14.70 -4.31
C LEU A 208 -4.12 16.18 -4.19
N ARG A 209 -2.92 16.50 -3.72
CA ARG A 209 -2.39 17.86 -3.79
C ARG A 209 -2.13 18.28 -5.24
N ARG A 210 -1.47 17.43 -6.02
CA ARG A 210 -1.13 17.69 -7.42
C ARG A 210 -2.38 17.99 -8.26
N ILE A 211 -3.34 17.08 -8.27
CA ILE A 211 -4.56 17.24 -9.10
C ILE A 211 -5.57 18.21 -8.50
N ASN A 212 -5.46 18.53 -7.20
CA ASN A 212 -6.32 19.45 -6.45
C ASN A 212 -7.83 19.25 -6.72
N PRO A 213 -8.40 18.08 -6.47
CA PRO A 213 -9.81 17.80 -6.73
C PRO A 213 -10.72 18.56 -5.75
N PRO A 214 -12.02 18.73 -6.06
CA PRO A 214 -12.99 19.38 -5.17
C PRO A 214 -13.10 18.67 -3.80
N ASP A 215 -13.00 17.35 -3.81
CA ASP A 215 -13.00 16.53 -2.61
C ASP A 215 -11.70 15.72 -2.51
N LYS A 216 -11.10 15.73 -1.33
CA LYS A 216 -9.84 15.03 -1.01
C LYS A 216 -10.08 13.82 -0.11
N LEU A 217 -11.14 13.05 -0.35
CA LEU A 217 -11.54 11.88 0.44
C LEU A 217 -11.77 12.23 1.92
N ARG A 218 -12.39 13.38 2.20
CA ARG A 218 -12.64 13.86 3.58
C ARG A 218 -13.67 13.01 4.33
N ASP A 219 -14.49 12.27 3.61
CA ASP A 219 -15.48 11.33 4.12
C ASP A 219 -14.89 9.96 4.47
N PHE A 220 -13.58 9.77 4.25
CA PHE A 220 -12.90 8.53 4.56
C PHE A 220 -12.22 8.62 5.92
N GLU A 221 -12.55 7.67 6.79
CA GLU A 221 -11.78 7.43 8.01
C GLU A 221 -10.41 6.86 7.65
N ARG A 222 -9.35 7.50 8.15
CA ARG A 222 -7.97 7.10 7.88
C ARG A 222 -7.52 6.06 8.88
N LEU A 223 -7.28 4.86 8.42
CA LEU A 223 -6.90 3.74 9.27
C LEU A 223 -5.51 3.22 8.90
N PRO A 224 -4.50 3.40 9.78
CA PRO A 224 -3.16 2.90 9.53
C PRO A 224 -3.09 1.37 9.72
N VAL A 225 -2.46 0.68 8.76
CA VAL A 225 -2.07 -0.72 8.92
C VAL A 225 -0.62 -0.76 9.42
N GLY A 226 -0.46 -0.70 10.74
CA GLY A 226 0.83 -0.57 11.40
C GLY A 226 1.52 -1.89 11.75
N ALA A 227 2.46 -1.80 12.70
CA ALA A 227 3.08 -2.95 13.33
C ALA A 227 2.05 -3.75 14.16
N ILE A 228 2.35 -5.01 14.43
CA ILE A 228 1.59 -5.84 15.38
C ILE A 228 2.14 -5.67 16.80
N ALA A 229 1.37 -6.07 17.80
CA ALA A 229 1.77 -6.02 19.20
C ALA A 229 3.00 -6.90 19.47
N GLU A 230 3.82 -6.52 20.45
CA GLU A 230 5.07 -7.21 20.81
C GLU A 230 4.86 -8.68 21.14
N ASP A 231 3.88 -9.00 21.97
CA ASP A 231 3.52 -10.37 22.35
C ASP A 231 3.11 -11.22 21.15
N THR A 232 2.39 -10.62 20.21
CA THR A 232 1.98 -11.26 18.96
C THR A 232 3.17 -11.49 18.04
N ALA A 233 4.12 -10.54 17.97
CA ALA A 233 5.35 -10.69 17.20
C ALA A 233 6.25 -11.79 17.79
N LEU A 234 6.34 -11.89 19.12
CA LEU A 234 7.08 -12.98 19.78
C LEU A 234 6.45 -14.35 19.50
N ARG A 235 5.12 -14.46 19.53
CA ARG A 235 4.42 -15.69 19.11
C ARG A 235 4.72 -16.04 17.65
N LEU A 236 4.68 -15.06 16.75
CA LEU A 236 5.04 -15.27 15.34
C LEU A 236 6.48 -15.77 15.20
N ALA A 237 7.43 -15.16 15.91
CA ALA A 237 8.82 -15.57 15.91
C ALA A 237 9.00 -17.03 16.44
N ALA A 238 8.31 -17.39 17.51
CA ALA A 238 8.32 -18.75 18.08
C ALA A 238 7.74 -19.79 17.11
N ASP A 239 6.62 -19.46 16.45
CA ASP A 239 5.98 -20.34 15.45
C ASP A 239 6.90 -20.52 14.23
N LEU A 240 7.57 -19.46 13.75
CA LEU A 240 8.54 -19.54 12.66
C LEU A 240 9.80 -20.32 13.05
N THR A 241 10.27 -20.17 14.30
CA THR A 241 11.37 -20.96 14.87
C THR A 241 11.05 -22.45 14.78
N THR A 242 9.85 -22.84 15.22
CA THR A 242 9.35 -24.22 15.14
C THR A 242 9.22 -24.69 13.69
N THR A 243 8.63 -23.88 12.82
CA THR A 243 8.41 -24.22 11.40
C THR A 243 9.71 -24.53 10.67
N HIS A 244 10.78 -23.80 10.99
CA HIS A 244 12.08 -23.96 10.32
C HIS A 244 13.06 -24.89 11.07
N ALA A 245 12.59 -25.56 12.13
CA ALA A 245 13.43 -26.40 12.97
C ALA A 245 14.73 -25.70 13.42
N LEU A 246 14.58 -24.45 13.89
CA LEU A 246 15.66 -23.65 14.44
C LEU A 246 15.69 -23.79 15.96
N GLU A 247 16.86 -23.78 16.56
CA GLU A 247 17.03 -23.67 18.01
C GLU A 247 17.45 -22.26 18.36
N ILE A 248 16.45 -21.39 18.61
CA ILE A 248 16.64 -19.98 18.97
C ILE A 248 16.03 -19.74 20.34
N ALA A 249 16.85 -19.38 21.32
CA ALA A 249 16.39 -19.01 22.64
C ALA A 249 15.52 -17.73 22.58
N GLU A 250 14.52 -17.64 23.45
CA GLU A 250 13.58 -16.50 23.47
C GLU A 250 14.26 -15.12 23.50
N PRO A 251 15.37 -14.89 24.29
CA PRO A 251 16.09 -13.61 24.23
C PRO A 251 16.62 -13.28 22.84
N LEU A 252 17.08 -14.28 22.08
CA LEU A 252 17.56 -14.08 20.71
C LEU A 252 16.42 -13.86 19.72
N GLN A 253 15.24 -14.48 19.93
CA GLN A 253 14.03 -14.15 19.14
C GLN A 253 13.66 -12.67 19.33
N LYS A 254 13.73 -12.16 20.56
CA LYS A 254 13.55 -10.74 20.86
C LYS A 254 14.61 -9.88 20.18
N SER A 255 15.87 -10.28 20.20
CA SER A 255 16.97 -9.58 19.50
C SER A 255 16.69 -9.51 17.98
N CYS A 256 16.15 -10.57 17.34
CA CYS A 256 15.71 -10.52 15.94
C CYS A 256 14.68 -9.41 15.72
N LEU A 257 13.66 -9.34 16.59
CA LEU A 257 12.62 -8.34 16.50
C LEU A 257 13.15 -6.91 16.72
N ASP A 258 14.10 -6.73 17.63
CA ASP A 258 14.71 -5.42 17.93
C ASP A 258 15.56 -4.90 16.75
N LEU A 259 16.25 -5.77 16.03
CA LEU A 259 16.95 -5.42 14.79
C LEU A 259 15.98 -4.93 13.70
N ILE A 260 14.80 -5.55 13.58
CA ILE A 260 13.77 -5.11 12.64
C ILE A 260 13.20 -3.75 13.04
N GLY A 261 13.01 -3.52 14.33
CA GLY A 261 12.34 -2.34 14.91
C GLY A 261 10.84 -2.56 15.08
N PRO A 262 9.96 -1.73 14.53
CA PRO A 262 8.52 -1.95 14.55
C PRO A 262 8.14 -3.35 14.04
N ARG A 263 7.24 -4.02 14.75
CA ARG A 263 6.88 -5.44 14.55
C ARG A 263 6.02 -5.63 13.31
N VAL A 264 6.58 -5.40 12.13
CA VAL A 264 5.89 -5.61 10.84
C VAL A 264 6.04 -7.07 10.43
N PRO A 265 4.95 -7.85 10.30
CA PRO A 265 5.02 -9.30 10.03
C PRO A 265 5.89 -9.64 8.82
N TYR A 266 5.83 -8.86 7.76
CA TYR A 266 6.64 -9.07 6.56
C TYR A 266 8.15 -9.15 6.84
N PHE A 267 8.70 -8.22 7.63
CA PHE A 267 10.14 -8.21 7.94
C PHE A 267 10.51 -9.35 8.90
N ILE A 268 9.58 -9.77 9.76
CA ILE A 268 9.76 -10.95 10.61
C ILE A 268 9.87 -12.19 9.73
N HIS A 269 8.91 -12.43 8.83
CA HIS A 269 8.95 -13.53 7.87
C HIS A 269 10.23 -13.50 7.01
N LEU A 270 10.63 -12.32 6.54
CA LEU A 270 11.85 -12.16 5.75
C LEU A 270 13.09 -12.58 6.54
N PHE A 271 13.24 -12.15 7.80
CA PHE A 271 14.39 -12.50 8.61
C PHE A 271 14.45 -14.00 8.87
N PHE A 272 13.32 -14.59 9.30
CA PHE A 272 13.25 -16.03 9.55
C PHE A 272 13.43 -16.87 8.28
N SER A 273 13.04 -16.38 7.11
CA SER A 273 13.34 -17.04 5.83
C SER A 273 14.84 -17.12 5.53
N GLN A 274 15.61 -16.12 5.98
CA GLN A 274 17.06 -16.14 5.83
C GLN A 274 17.73 -17.05 6.88
N LEU A 275 17.24 -17.07 8.12
CA LEU A 275 17.69 -18.01 9.14
C LEU A 275 17.43 -19.47 8.73
N ALA A 276 16.32 -19.72 8.04
CA ALA A 276 15.99 -21.05 7.49
C ALA A 276 16.99 -21.55 6.43
N GLN A 277 17.81 -20.66 5.84
CA GLN A 277 18.85 -21.02 4.87
C GLN A 277 20.20 -21.36 5.51
N LEU A 278 20.32 -21.26 6.83
CA LEU A 278 21.53 -21.64 7.57
C LEU A 278 21.84 -23.13 7.35
N ARG A 279 23.12 -23.47 7.43
CA ARG A 279 23.56 -24.86 7.45
C ARG A 279 23.06 -25.57 8.71
N PRO A 280 22.89 -26.90 8.69
CA PRO A 280 22.41 -27.66 9.85
C PRO A 280 23.20 -27.39 11.14
N ASP A 281 24.52 -27.29 11.04
CA ASP A 281 25.44 -27.01 12.16
C ASP A 281 25.30 -25.61 12.76
N GLU A 282 24.71 -24.66 12.02
CA GLU A 282 24.49 -23.28 12.47
C GLU A 282 23.05 -23.04 12.98
N ARG A 283 22.13 -24.01 12.78
CA ARG A 283 20.73 -23.92 13.21
C ARG A 283 20.51 -24.31 14.66
N GLN A 284 21.42 -25.06 15.23
CA GLN A 284 21.22 -25.72 16.52
C GLN A 284 22.53 -25.71 17.35
N PRO A 285 22.71 -24.75 18.25
CA PRO A 285 21.87 -23.55 18.46
C PRO A 285 22.26 -22.38 17.54
N VAL A 286 21.30 -21.50 17.26
CA VAL A 286 21.56 -20.20 16.65
C VAL A 286 22.15 -19.27 17.72
N THR A 287 23.34 -18.72 17.46
CA THR A 287 24.02 -17.78 18.36
C THR A 287 23.76 -16.32 17.96
N ASP A 288 24.05 -15.35 18.85
CA ASP A 288 23.95 -13.93 18.54
C ASP A 288 24.83 -13.53 17.34
N ASP A 289 26.03 -14.07 17.25
CA ASP A 289 26.95 -13.81 16.12
C ASP A 289 26.38 -14.31 14.79
N VAL A 290 25.78 -15.50 14.78
CA VAL A 290 25.09 -16.06 13.60
C VAL A 290 23.91 -15.17 13.21
N LEU A 291 23.11 -14.75 14.18
CA LEU A 291 21.95 -13.90 13.97
C LEU A 291 22.36 -12.56 13.36
N ARG A 292 23.35 -11.86 13.93
CA ARG A 292 23.86 -10.59 13.41
C ARG A 292 24.46 -10.74 12.02
N ARG A 293 25.22 -11.81 11.78
CA ARG A 293 25.77 -12.11 10.46
C ARG A 293 24.66 -12.30 9.42
N VAL A 294 23.59 -13.05 9.73
CA VAL A 294 22.44 -13.23 8.83
C VAL A 294 21.75 -11.91 8.56
N TYR A 295 21.53 -11.11 9.59
CA TYR A 295 20.93 -9.78 9.43
C TYR A 295 21.78 -8.92 8.49
N GLU A 296 23.05 -8.74 8.78
CA GLU A 296 23.92 -7.85 8.02
C GLU A 296 24.22 -8.36 6.61
N GLN A 297 24.50 -9.65 6.43
CA GLN A 297 24.99 -10.17 5.16
C GLN A 297 23.88 -10.67 4.24
N GLN A 298 22.77 -11.16 4.78
CA GLN A 298 21.66 -11.73 4.01
C GLN A 298 20.49 -10.77 3.94
N VAL A 299 19.86 -10.41 5.08
CA VAL A 299 18.69 -9.52 5.11
C VAL A 299 19.01 -8.15 4.50
N LEU A 300 20.09 -7.51 4.93
CA LEU A 300 20.56 -6.24 4.36
C LEU A 300 21.40 -6.43 3.08
N GLY A 301 21.73 -7.67 2.73
CA GLY A 301 22.62 -8.04 1.65
C GLY A 301 21.99 -8.05 0.26
N ARG A 302 22.76 -8.59 -0.72
CA ARG A 302 22.32 -8.68 -2.11
C ARG A 302 21.12 -9.62 -2.29
N ALA A 303 21.07 -10.70 -1.51
CA ALA A 303 20.00 -11.70 -1.57
C ALA A 303 18.61 -11.08 -1.37
N CYS A 304 18.48 -10.18 -0.41
CA CYS A 304 17.21 -9.54 -0.06
C CYS A 304 17.04 -8.13 -0.63
N LYS A 305 18.01 -7.61 -1.41
CA LYS A 305 17.97 -6.24 -1.92
C LYS A 305 16.68 -5.91 -2.67
N HIS A 306 16.21 -6.80 -3.53
CA HIS A 306 14.99 -6.63 -4.33
C HIS A 306 13.71 -6.47 -3.46
N TYR A 307 13.71 -6.96 -2.23
CA TYR A 307 12.60 -6.77 -1.31
C TYR A 307 12.48 -5.33 -0.79
N PHE A 308 13.56 -4.54 -0.90
CA PHE A 308 13.61 -3.15 -0.44
C PHE A 308 13.71 -2.13 -1.58
N ASP A 309 14.14 -2.53 -2.78
CA ASP A 309 14.38 -1.61 -3.90
C ASP A 309 13.16 -0.74 -4.23
N HIS A 310 11.97 -1.29 -4.07
CA HIS A 310 10.72 -0.55 -4.28
C HIS A 310 10.57 0.70 -3.38
N TYR A 311 11.20 0.74 -2.19
CA TYR A 311 11.21 1.94 -1.36
C TYR A 311 12.03 3.06 -1.99
N ARG A 312 13.16 2.71 -2.61
CA ARG A 312 13.96 3.68 -3.35
C ARG A 312 13.24 4.16 -4.62
N ASP A 313 12.66 3.24 -5.38
CA ASP A 313 12.03 3.55 -6.67
C ASP A 313 10.82 4.47 -6.53
N ARG A 314 10.15 4.43 -5.41
CA ARG A 314 9.02 5.33 -5.11
C ARG A 314 9.37 6.79 -5.00
N LEU A 315 10.59 7.12 -4.61
CA LEU A 315 11.01 8.52 -4.53
C LEU A 315 10.99 9.22 -5.90
N THR A 316 11.02 8.45 -7.00
CA THR A 316 10.88 9.01 -8.35
C THR A 316 9.54 9.75 -8.54
N ARG A 317 8.49 9.37 -7.79
CA ARG A 317 7.16 9.99 -7.84
C ARG A 317 7.14 11.44 -7.35
N TYR A 318 8.13 11.86 -6.56
CA TYR A 318 8.27 13.25 -6.14
C TYR A 318 8.80 14.18 -7.25
N GLY A 319 9.19 13.61 -8.40
CA GLY A 319 9.85 14.32 -9.48
C GLY A 319 11.35 14.57 -9.20
N LYS A 320 12.15 14.65 -10.27
CA LYS A 320 13.62 14.65 -10.18
C LYS A 320 14.24 15.60 -9.15
N PRO A 321 13.81 16.87 -9.00
CA PRO A 321 14.41 17.76 -8.01
C PRO A 321 14.13 17.34 -6.56
N LEU A 322 12.87 16.96 -6.26
CA LEU A 322 12.46 16.52 -4.93
C LEU A 322 12.97 15.10 -4.61
N GLU A 323 13.07 14.21 -5.61
CA GLU A 323 13.71 12.90 -5.46
C GLU A 323 15.13 13.03 -4.90
N ARG A 324 15.93 13.97 -5.45
CA ARG A 324 17.29 14.23 -4.98
C ARG A 324 17.31 14.74 -3.54
N ALA A 325 16.40 15.64 -3.21
CA ALA A 325 16.28 16.20 -1.87
C ALA A 325 15.83 15.12 -0.87
N ALA A 326 14.82 14.33 -1.20
CA ALA A 326 14.37 13.18 -0.40
C ALA A 326 15.50 12.17 -0.14
N MET A 327 16.25 11.83 -1.19
CA MET A 327 17.44 10.96 -1.07
C MET A 327 18.52 11.54 -0.14
N ALA A 328 18.73 12.84 -0.16
CA ALA A 328 19.70 13.50 0.72
C ALA A 328 19.22 13.51 2.18
N VAL A 329 17.94 13.81 2.39
CA VAL A 329 17.27 13.80 3.70
C VAL A 329 17.34 12.39 4.32
N LEU A 330 16.87 11.37 3.61
CA LEU A 330 16.88 9.98 4.09
C LEU A 330 18.31 9.47 4.37
N ARG A 331 19.28 9.87 3.54
CA ARG A 331 20.68 9.55 3.80
C ARG A 331 21.20 10.19 5.07
N ALA A 332 20.90 11.48 5.30
CA ALA A 332 21.33 12.17 6.51
C ALA A 332 20.82 11.47 7.77
N VAL A 333 19.56 11.05 7.78
CA VAL A 333 18.98 10.33 8.91
C VAL A 333 19.60 8.92 9.04
N SER A 334 19.78 8.19 7.93
CA SER A 334 20.37 6.83 7.99
C SER A 334 21.81 6.80 8.43
N ASP A 335 22.61 7.84 8.10
CA ASP A 335 24.02 7.93 8.44
C ASP A 335 24.27 8.55 9.82
N ALA A 336 23.26 9.16 10.44
CA ALA A 336 23.40 9.76 11.77
C ALA A 336 23.75 8.69 12.82
N PRO A 337 24.68 8.98 13.76
CA PRO A 337 25.18 8.01 14.74
C PRO A 337 24.05 7.35 15.56
N LEU A 338 23.05 8.12 15.97
CA LEU A 338 21.90 7.64 16.73
C LEU A 338 20.68 7.35 15.82
N GLY A 339 20.82 7.48 14.50
CA GLY A 339 19.73 7.34 13.56
C GLY A 339 18.67 8.46 13.68
N ARG A 340 19.05 9.59 14.29
CA ARG A 340 18.17 10.75 14.56
C ARG A 340 18.84 12.03 14.09
N VAL A 341 18.05 12.98 13.54
CA VAL A 341 18.53 14.27 13.04
C VAL A 341 17.52 15.34 13.40
N SER A 342 17.97 16.46 13.95
CA SER A 342 17.08 17.59 14.26
C SER A 342 16.48 18.17 12.97
N GLY A 343 15.27 18.73 13.07
CA GLY A 343 14.55 19.35 11.96
C GLY A 343 15.39 20.43 11.27
N SER A 344 16.13 21.26 12.04
CA SER A 344 17.00 22.30 11.48
C SER A 344 18.18 21.74 10.66
N ALA A 345 18.85 20.71 11.16
CA ALA A 345 19.95 20.05 10.43
C ALA A 345 19.44 19.33 9.16
N LEU A 346 18.22 18.81 9.24
CA LEU A 346 17.57 18.17 8.10
C LEU A 346 17.17 19.19 7.02
N TYR A 347 16.65 20.36 7.44
CA TYR A 347 16.39 21.49 6.54
C TYR A 347 17.67 21.99 5.84
N ASP A 348 18.77 22.11 6.58
CA ASP A 348 20.06 22.47 5.97
C ASP A 348 20.54 21.44 4.94
N THR A 349 20.27 20.17 5.18
CA THR A 349 20.59 19.10 4.23
C THR A 349 19.72 19.19 2.97
N TYR A 350 18.42 19.41 3.16
CA TYR A 350 17.48 19.66 2.07
C TYR A 350 17.90 20.88 1.24
N ARG A 351 18.17 22.01 1.89
CA ARG A 351 18.57 23.26 1.25
C ARG A 351 19.82 23.11 0.38
N ARG A 352 20.82 22.35 0.86
CA ARG A 352 22.02 22.03 0.07
C ARG A 352 21.71 21.19 -1.16
N ALA A 353 20.80 20.23 -1.05
CA ALA A 353 20.41 19.34 -2.15
C ALA A 353 19.52 20.04 -3.18
N ARG A 354 18.67 20.99 -2.75
CA ARG A 354 17.68 21.69 -3.56
C ARG A 354 18.25 22.96 -4.23
N GLY A 355 19.26 23.53 -3.61
CA GLY A 355 19.94 24.75 -4.10
C GLY A 355 19.05 25.98 -3.99
N ARG A 356 19.11 26.86 -5.02
CA ARG A 356 18.43 28.16 -5.00
C ARG A 356 16.90 28.09 -4.93
N ASN A 357 16.31 26.96 -5.24
CA ASN A 357 14.87 26.76 -5.24
C ASN A 357 14.35 26.18 -3.90
N ALA A 358 15.19 26.11 -2.88
CA ALA A 358 14.78 25.61 -1.57
C ALA A 358 13.87 26.61 -0.87
N SER A 359 12.75 26.15 -0.33
CA SER A 359 11.86 26.92 0.54
C SER A 359 11.46 26.07 1.75
N GLU A 360 11.11 26.71 2.86
CA GLU A 360 10.62 26.03 4.06
C GLU A 360 9.32 25.28 3.78
N ALA A 361 8.38 25.92 3.07
CA ALA A 361 7.10 25.30 2.72
C ALA A 361 7.28 24.00 1.89
N GLU A 362 8.20 23.99 0.89
CA GLU A 362 8.49 22.77 0.11
C GLU A 362 9.19 21.71 0.97
N PHE A 363 10.01 22.10 1.95
CA PHE A 363 10.62 21.19 2.89
C PHE A 363 9.56 20.54 3.81
N ASP A 364 8.67 21.34 4.37
CA ASP A 364 7.60 20.86 5.26
C ASP A 364 6.70 19.89 4.52
N GLU A 365 6.33 20.17 3.27
CA GLU A 365 5.59 19.26 2.41
C GLU A 365 6.36 17.95 2.16
N LEU A 366 7.66 18.05 1.83
CA LEU A 366 8.49 16.86 1.58
C LEU A 366 8.59 15.97 2.82
N VAL A 367 8.82 16.56 4.01
CA VAL A 367 8.92 15.76 5.24
C VAL A 367 7.57 15.13 5.60
N ALA A 368 6.48 15.89 5.46
CA ALA A 368 5.12 15.38 5.67
C ALA A 368 4.83 14.19 4.72
N ASP A 369 5.25 14.27 3.46
CA ASP A 369 5.13 13.16 2.53
C ASP A 369 5.99 11.96 2.94
N LEU A 370 7.23 12.19 3.38
CA LEU A 370 8.11 11.11 3.86
C LEU A 370 7.57 10.46 5.15
N GLU A 371 6.85 11.20 5.99
CA GLU A 371 6.15 10.66 7.16
C GLU A 371 4.90 9.85 6.74
N CYS A 372 4.05 10.42 5.89
CA CYS A 372 2.89 9.72 5.31
C CYS A 372 3.32 8.44 4.60
N ASP A 373 4.47 8.47 3.94
CA ASP A 373 5.08 7.36 3.22
C ASP A 373 5.87 6.40 4.13
N TRP A 374 5.85 6.62 5.45
CA TRP A 374 6.46 5.77 6.47
C TRP A 374 7.98 5.61 6.34
N TYR A 375 8.67 6.56 5.73
CA TYR A 375 10.13 6.58 5.79
C TYR A 375 10.61 7.15 7.10
N LEU A 376 10.07 8.30 7.47
CA LEU A 376 10.46 9.03 8.66
C LEU A 376 9.31 9.16 9.65
N SER A 377 9.65 9.50 10.86
CA SER A 377 8.73 10.00 11.89
C SER A 377 9.43 11.11 12.65
N LEU A 378 8.65 12.09 13.10
CA LEU A 378 9.09 13.14 13.99
C LEU A 378 8.85 12.72 15.44
N ASP A 379 9.88 12.84 16.27
CA ASP A 379 9.72 12.80 17.72
C ASP A 379 9.36 14.22 18.20
N PRO A 380 8.13 14.44 18.68
CA PRO A 380 7.68 15.79 19.04
C PRO A 380 8.36 16.33 20.30
N GLN A 381 8.98 15.47 21.13
CA GLN A 381 9.66 15.90 22.36
C GLN A 381 11.07 16.42 22.06
N THR A 382 11.79 15.77 21.13
CA THR A 382 13.16 16.14 20.78
C THR A 382 13.25 16.98 19.52
N ASN A 383 12.17 17.07 18.73
CA ASN A 383 12.14 17.65 17.39
C ASN A 383 13.17 17.02 16.45
N GLU A 384 13.31 15.70 16.55
CA GLU A 384 14.23 14.91 15.74
C GLU A 384 13.47 13.95 14.84
N TYR A 385 13.93 13.83 13.60
CA TYR A 385 13.46 12.86 12.63
C TYR A 385 14.26 11.57 12.69
N PHE A 386 13.58 10.43 12.58
CA PHE A 386 14.17 9.11 12.55
C PHE A 386 13.44 8.19 11.57
N PHE A 387 14.08 7.13 11.10
CA PHE A 387 13.40 6.12 10.28
C PHE A 387 12.34 5.37 11.10
N MET A 388 11.13 5.26 10.56
CA MET A 388 10.05 4.51 11.20
C MET A 388 10.39 3.02 11.39
N VAL A 389 11.23 2.43 10.52
CA VAL A 389 11.57 1.01 10.55
C VAL A 389 13.10 0.85 10.55
N ASN A 390 13.65 0.22 11.59
CA ASN A 390 15.11 0.07 11.76
C ASN A 390 15.76 -0.66 10.58
N VAL A 391 15.16 -1.78 10.12
CA VAL A 391 15.72 -2.53 9.00
C VAL A 391 15.75 -1.70 7.71
N MET A 392 14.82 -0.78 7.51
CA MET A 392 14.84 0.15 6.38
C MET A 392 15.98 1.18 6.51
N ARG A 393 16.18 1.74 7.71
CA ARG A 393 17.33 2.63 8.01
C ARG A 393 18.65 1.95 7.69
N ASP A 394 18.83 0.74 8.21
CA ASP A 394 20.08 0.01 8.08
C ASP A 394 20.35 -0.42 6.63
N TRP A 395 19.28 -0.83 5.92
CA TRP A 395 19.34 -1.08 4.48
C TRP A 395 19.70 0.19 3.70
N TRP A 396 19.08 1.35 4.03
CA TRP A 396 19.37 2.63 3.39
C TRP A 396 20.83 3.04 3.60
N ARG A 397 21.31 2.97 4.85
CA ARG A 397 22.74 3.20 5.20
C ARG A 397 23.68 2.31 4.40
N ARG A 398 23.37 1.03 4.30
CA ARG A 398 24.20 0.07 3.57
C ARG A 398 24.29 0.37 2.07
N TRP A 399 23.16 0.72 1.44
CA TRP A 399 23.11 0.84 -0.02
C TRP A 399 23.29 2.26 -0.53
N TYR A 400 22.98 3.28 0.24
CA TYR A 400 22.97 4.69 -0.16
C TYR A 400 23.73 5.61 0.78
N GLY A 401 24.30 5.10 1.89
CA GLY A 401 25.08 5.85 2.88
C GLY A 401 26.38 6.44 2.30
N ILE A 402 26.93 7.45 2.98
CA ILE A 402 28.12 8.22 2.55
C ILE A 402 29.36 7.33 2.48
N ALA A 403 29.54 6.40 3.42
CA ALA A 403 30.69 5.50 3.47
C ALA A 403 30.88 4.69 2.18
N ARG A 404 29.79 4.28 1.54
CA ARG A 404 29.83 3.51 0.29
C ARG A 404 30.29 4.35 -0.90
N ARG A 405 29.91 5.63 -0.97
CA ARG A 405 30.35 6.52 -2.06
C ARG A 405 31.86 6.74 -2.04
N ARG A 406 32.48 6.86 -0.84
CA ARG A 406 33.94 7.01 -0.72
C ARG A 406 34.70 5.77 -1.20
N GLN A 407 34.12 4.57 -1.05
CA GLN A 407 34.73 3.34 -1.57
C GLN A 407 34.63 3.20 -3.09
N THR A 408 33.58 3.76 -3.70
CA THR A 408 33.36 3.70 -5.16
C THR A 408 34.25 4.71 -5.89
N THR A 409 34.49 5.88 -5.31
CA THR A 409 35.41 6.89 -5.85
C THR A 409 36.89 6.49 -5.68
N ALA A 410 37.25 5.77 -4.61
CA ALA A 410 38.59 5.28 -4.40
C ALA A 410 38.97 4.04 -5.25
N ARG A 411 38.02 3.43 -5.96
CA ARG A 411 38.26 2.31 -6.89
C ARG A 411 38.17 2.73 -8.37
N GLY A 412 37.93 4.00 -8.62
CA GLY A 412 37.82 4.58 -9.96
C GLY A 412 38.97 5.55 -10.30
N GLU A 413 39.98 5.63 -9.43
CA GLU A 413 41.34 6.17 -9.68
C GLU A 413 42.30 4.98 -9.74
#